data_ea4269772a407749ca6d4d30e6023884
#
_entry.id   ea4269772a407749ca6d4d30e6023884
#
_cell.length_a   1.000
_cell.length_b   1.000
_cell.length_c   1.000
_cell.angle_alpha   90.00
_cell.angle_beta   90.00
_cell.angle_gamma   90.00
#
_symmetry.space_group_name_H-M   'P 1'
#
loop_
_entity.id
_entity.type
_entity.pdbx_description
1 polymer ?
#
loop_
_entity_poly.entity_id
_entity_poly.type
_entity_poly.pdbx_seq_one_letter_code
_entity_poly.pdbx_strand_id
1 'polypeptide(L)'
;MLVTVLRTAIMYVFVVLCLRVMGKRQIAELEPSELVVTIIISEIATDPIVDPGKPFATAALAIAILLFLEIILSFIAYKHIGFRTLLYGKPSTFFSDGRINQNEMESQRFNMSDLLEEIRNSGATSLDDVEYVIMETNGNVSVILNTENRPVTPSDMGIKAAQTEISYILIDNGTLIKNNLERLKISRKWVMDKLHENGLKKISQVFYMG
;
A
#
# COMPACT_ATOMS: atom_id res chain seq x y z
N MET A 1 3.13 24.22 -28.70
CA MET A 1 2.14 24.15 -27.59
C MET A 1 1.15 22.98 -27.74
N LEU A 2 0.36 22.84 -28.82
CA LEU A 2 -0.57 21.71 -28.98
C LEU A 2 0.14 20.34 -28.93
N VAL A 3 1.28 20.22 -29.58
CA VAL A 3 2.11 18.99 -29.58
C VAL A 3 2.57 18.63 -28.17
N THR A 4 3.00 19.63 -27.37
CA THR A 4 3.41 19.41 -25.99
C THR A 4 2.24 18.92 -25.15
N VAL A 5 1.06 19.54 -25.25
CA VAL A 5 -0.15 19.11 -24.53
C VAL A 5 -0.51 17.67 -24.86
N LEU A 6 -0.49 17.30 -26.16
CA LEU A 6 -0.82 15.96 -26.61
C LEU A 6 0.20 14.93 -26.08
N ARG A 7 1.50 15.24 -26.20
CA ARG A 7 2.58 14.38 -25.68
C ARG A 7 2.47 14.18 -24.17
N THR A 8 2.19 15.24 -23.43
CA THR A 8 2.00 15.17 -21.97
C THR A 8 0.83 14.24 -21.62
N ALA A 9 -0.32 14.41 -22.28
CA ALA A 9 -1.49 13.59 -22.04
C ALA A 9 -1.23 12.10 -22.34
N ILE A 10 -0.60 11.80 -23.49
CA ILE A 10 -0.29 10.42 -23.88
C ILE A 10 0.73 9.81 -22.90
N MET A 11 1.79 10.55 -22.56
CA MET A 11 2.82 10.05 -21.63
C MET A 11 2.23 9.82 -20.24
N TYR A 12 1.38 10.72 -19.75
CA TYR A 12 0.70 10.56 -18.46
C TYR A 12 -0.10 9.26 -18.43
N VAL A 13 -0.96 9.03 -19.42
CA VAL A 13 -1.76 7.80 -19.51
C VAL A 13 -0.86 6.57 -19.58
N PHE A 14 0.20 6.62 -20.41
CA PHE A 14 1.15 5.54 -20.55
C PHE A 14 1.84 5.20 -19.22
N VAL A 15 2.39 6.20 -18.51
CA VAL A 15 3.07 5.99 -17.21
C VAL A 15 2.08 5.46 -16.16
N VAL A 16 0.85 5.98 -16.09
CA VAL A 16 -0.19 5.48 -15.16
C VAL A 16 -0.50 4.00 -15.44
N LEU A 17 -0.62 3.60 -16.72
CA LEU A 17 -0.83 2.20 -17.07
C LEU A 17 0.38 1.34 -16.67
N CYS A 18 1.57 1.85 -16.90
CA CYS A 18 2.82 1.21 -16.52
C CYS A 18 2.90 0.96 -15.00
N LEU A 19 2.68 1.98 -14.18
CA LEU A 19 2.67 1.85 -12.72
C LEU A 19 1.57 0.90 -12.22
N ARG A 20 0.43 0.86 -12.92
CA ARG A 20 -0.64 -0.07 -12.57
C ARG A 20 -0.27 -1.54 -12.81
N VAL A 21 0.56 -1.83 -13.80
CA VAL A 21 1.08 -3.19 -14.08
C VAL A 21 2.04 -3.65 -12.99
N MET A 22 2.83 -2.75 -12.40
CA MET A 22 3.73 -3.06 -11.28
C MET A 22 3.00 -3.52 -10.01
N GLY A 23 1.71 -3.20 -9.85
CA GLY A 23 0.88 -3.70 -8.76
C GLY A 23 0.39 -2.63 -7.78
N LYS A 24 -0.49 -3.04 -6.84
CA LYS A 24 -1.13 -2.13 -5.87
C LYS A 24 -0.26 -1.78 -4.66
N ARG A 25 0.80 -2.53 -4.42
CA ARG A 25 1.67 -2.38 -3.24
C ARG A 25 2.47 -1.08 -3.29
N GLN A 26 2.78 -0.62 -4.49
CA GLN A 26 3.68 0.50 -4.75
C GLN A 26 3.18 1.90 -4.34
N ILE A 27 1.89 2.06 -4.04
CA ILE A 27 1.34 3.39 -3.73
C ILE A 27 1.42 3.70 -2.24
N ALA A 28 1.43 2.69 -1.38
CA ALA A 28 1.36 2.86 0.07
C ALA A 28 2.71 2.66 0.78
N GLU A 29 3.55 1.74 0.30
CA GLU A 29 4.81 1.38 0.93
C GLU A 29 5.82 1.01 -0.16
N LEU A 30 6.50 2.03 -0.71
CA LEU A 30 7.55 1.84 -1.73
C LEU A 30 8.79 1.20 -1.09
N GLU A 31 9.23 0.09 -1.66
CA GLU A 31 10.56 -0.43 -1.41
C GLU A 31 11.62 0.52 -2.02
N PRO A 32 12.84 0.60 -1.48
CA PRO A 32 13.87 1.50 -2.00
C PRO A 32 14.18 1.33 -3.51
N SER A 33 14.15 0.09 -4.02
CA SER A 33 14.33 -0.20 -5.45
C SER A 33 13.19 0.35 -6.31
N GLU A 34 11.96 0.23 -5.85
CA GLU A 34 10.76 0.75 -6.54
C GLU A 34 10.78 2.28 -6.63
N LEU A 35 11.27 2.95 -5.56
CA LEU A 35 11.47 4.39 -5.55
C LEU A 35 12.47 4.81 -6.64
N VAL A 36 13.61 4.13 -6.74
CA VAL A 36 14.63 4.41 -7.78
C VAL A 36 14.05 4.24 -9.18
N VAL A 37 13.34 3.17 -9.44
CA VAL A 37 12.69 2.92 -10.72
C VAL A 37 11.67 4.03 -11.04
N THR A 38 10.87 4.45 -10.06
CA THR A 38 9.88 5.53 -10.22
C THR A 38 10.55 6.86 -10.58
N ILE A 39 11.67 7.20 -9.94
CA ILE A 39 12.44 8.42 -10.25
C ILE A 39 12.98 8.36 -11.68
N ILE A 40 13.58 7.23 -12.09
CA ILE A 40 14.14 7.05 -13.44
C ILE A 40 13.03 7.14 -14.50
N ILE A 41 11.88 6.51 -14.27
CA ILE A 41 10.71 6.59 -15.17
C ILE A 41 10.26 8.05 -15.31
N SER A 42 10.20 8.80 -14.21
CA SER A 42 9.76 10.20 -14.21
C SER A 42 10.70 11.07 -15.05
N GLU A 43 12.00 10.87 -14.94
CA GLU A 43 13.00 11.60 -15.73
C GLU A 43 12.91 11.27 -17.22
N ILE A 44 12.85 9.99 -17.58
CA ILE A 44 12.74 9.55 -18.97
C ILE A 44 11.41 10.04 -19.60
N ALA A 45 10.31 10.04 -18.84
CA ALA A 45 9.01 10.49 -19.32
C ALA A 45 8.98 11.98 -19.65
N THR A 46 9.75 12.78 -18.91
CA THR A 46 9.81 14.24 -19.07
C THR A 46 10.52 14.66 -20.35
N ASP A 47 11.55 13.94 -20.77
CA ASP A 47 12.41 14.26 -21.92
C ASP A 47 11.64 14.57 -23.23
N PRO A 48 10.77 13.68 -23.77
CA PRO A 48 10.04 13.95 -25.01
C PRO A 48 8.90 14.96 -24.86
N ILE A 49 8.55 15.31 -23.63
CA ILE A 49 7.54 16.36 -23.34
C ILE A 49 8.17 17.73 -23.50
N VAL A 50 9.37 17.92 -22.91
CA VAL A 50 10.09 19.20 -22.89
C VAL A 50 10.73 19.48 -24.25
N ASP A 51 11.34 18.45 -24.86
CA ASP A 51 12.00 18.57 -26.15
C ASP A 51 11.22 17.78 -27.23
N PRO A 52 10.44 18.49 -28.10
CA PRO A 52 9.73 17.86 -29.20
C PRO A 52 10.63 17.19 -30.25
N GLY A 53 11.93 17.50 -30.30
CA GLY A 53 12.91 16.85 -31.17
C GLY A 53 13.26 15.42 -30.74
N LYS A 54 13.05 15.08 -29.49
CA LYS A 54 13.28 13.73 -28.99
C LYS A 54 12.15 12.76 -29.36
N PRO A 55 12.47 11.55 -29.83
CA PRO A 55 11.44 10.58 -30.21
C PRO A 55 10.68 10.07 -29.00
N PHE A 56 9.36 10.18 -29.03
CA PHE A 56 8.47 9.65 -27.97
C PHE A 56 8.64 8.13 -27.79
N ALA A 57 8.79 7.40 -28.89
CA ALA A 57 8.92 5.94 -28.89
C ALA A 57 10.15 5.45 -28.11
N THR A 58 11.24 6.20 -28.14
CA THR A 58 12.47 5.84 -27.40
C THR A 58 12.26 5.89 -25.89
N ALA A 59 11.60 6.95 -25.40
CA ALA A 59 11.27 7.08 -23.98
C ALA A 59 10.26 5.99 -23.55
N ALA A 60 9.21 5.75 -24.35
CA ALA A 60 8.25 4.71 -24.07
C ALA A 60 8.90 3.31 -24.02
N LEU A 61 9.82 3.01 -24.96
CA LEU A 61 10.56 1.75 -24.95
C LEU A 61 11.46 1.62 -23.72
N ALA A 62 12.18 2.68 -23.35
CA ALA A 62 13.05 2.67 -22.18
C ALA A 62 12.24 2.42 -20.88
N ILE A 63 11.11 3.08 -20.72
CA ILE A 63 10.18 2.85 -19.59
C ILE A 63 9.66 1.41 -19.61
N ALA A 64 9.26 0.88 -20.75
CA ALA A 64 8.78 -0.50 -20.87
C ALA A 64 9.87 -1.52 -20.46
N ILE A 65 11.12 -1.29 -20.85
CA ILE A 65 12.26 -2.14 -20.44
C ILE A 65 12.49 -2.07 -18.94
N LEU A 66 12.47 -0.87 -18.34
CA LEU A 66 12.63 -0.72 -16.89
C LEU A 66 11.56 -1.47 -16.12
N LEU A 67 10.29 -1.35 -16.57
CA LEU A 67 9.18 -2.09 -15.98
C LEU A 67 9.35 -3.60 -16.08
N PHE A 68 9.77 -4.08 -17.25
CA PHE A 68 10.01 -5.49 -17.47
C PHE A 68 11.12 -6.01 -16.54
N LEU A 69 12.20 -5.25 -16.39
CA LEU A 69 13.27 -5.59 -15.47
C LEU A 69 12.78 -5.63 -14.01
N GLU A 70 11.99 -4.64 -13.58
CA GLU A 70 11.41 -4.59 -12.23
C GLU A 70 10.51 -5.79 -11.96
N ILE A 71 9.63 -6.13 -12.90
CA ILE A 71 8.76 -7.31 -12.77
C ILE A 71 9.60 -8.60 -12.65
N ILE A 72 10.68 -8.74 -13.42
CA ILE A 72 11.58 -9.89 -13.33
C ILE A 72 12.27 -9.92 -11.96
N LEU A 73 12.83 -8.80 -11.50
CA LEU A 73 13.52 -8.71 -10.21
C LEU A 73 12.56 -9.05 -9.05
N SER A 74 11.37 -8.48 -9.08
CA SER A 74 10.31 -8.76 -8.10
C SER A 74 9.90 -10.25 -8.12
N PHE A 75 9.77 -10.84 -9.29
CA PHE A 75 9.45 -12.28 -9.42
C PHE A 75 10.58 -13.17 -8.88
N ILE A 76 11.85 -12.84 -9.16
CA ILE A 76 13.01 -13.56 -8.62
C ILE A 76 13.06 -13.42 -7.10
N ALA A 77 12.86 -12.20 -6.58
CA ALA A 77 12.82 -11.94 -5.14
C ALA A 77 11.67 -12.69 -4.43
N TYR A 78 10.52 -12.82 -5.10
CA TYR A 78 9.41 -13.65 -4.60
C TYR A 78 9.78 -15.12 -4.49
N LYS A 79 10.51 -15.67 -5.46
CA LYS A 79 10.89 -17.09 -5.51
C LYS A 79 12.10 -17.44 -4.65
N HIS A 80 13.05 -16.54 -4.50
CA HIS A 80 14.34 -16.80 -3.86
C HIS A 80 14.58 -15.88 -2.67
N ILE A 81 14.51 -16.46 -1.46
CA ILE A 81 14.69 -15.72 -0.20
C ILE A 81 16.06 -15.02 -0.10
N GLY A 82 17.15 -15.66 -0.56
CA GLY A 82 18.48 -15.06 -0.56
C GLY A 82 18.57 -13.83 -1.47
N PHE A 83 17.94 -13.88 -2.65
CA PHE A 83 17.89 -12.74 -3.55
C PHE A 83 17.01 -11.61 -2.98
N ARG A 84 15.88 -11.96 -2.35
CA ARG A 84 15.03 -11.01 -1.66
C ARG A 84 15.77 -10.28 -0.55
N THR A 85 16.54 -11.01 0.27
CA THR A 85 17.35 -10.43 1.34
C THR A 85 18.46 -9.53 0.80
N LEU A 86 19.06 -9.89 -0.34
CA LEU A 86 20.07 -9.06 -1.00
C LEU A 86 19.47 -7.76 -1.55
N LEU A 87 18.27 -7.81 -2.12
CA LEU A 87 17.64 -6.67 -2.80
C LEU A 87 16.93 -5.73 -1.80
N TYR A 88 16.17 -6.29 -0.85
CA TYR A 88 15.33 -5.52 0.08
C TYR A 88 15.86 -5.49 1.51
N GLY A 89 16.88 -6.28 1.81
CA GLY A 89 17.35 -6.45 3.18
C GLY A 89 16.52 -7.46 3.99
N LYS A 90 16.68 -7.39 5.29
CA LYS A 90 15.90 -8.15 6.28
C LYS A 90 15.44 -7.22 7.39
N PRO A 91 14.33 -7.49 8.07
CA PRO A 91 13.96 -6.75 9.27
C PRO A 91 15.05 -6.83 10.32
N SER A 92 15.26 -5.74 11.06
CA SER A 92 16.26 -5.62 12.12
C SER A 92 15.57 -5.45 13.48
N THR A 93 15.83 -6.37 14.41
CA THR A 93 15.25 -6.30 15.76
C THR A 93 16.10 -5.41 16.65
N PHE A 94 15.55 -4.28 17.08
CA PHE A 94 16.21 -3.30 17.95
C PHE A 94 16.01 -3.60 19.43
N PHE A 95 14.86 -4.16 19.79
CA PHE A 95 14.54 -4.52 21.15
C PHE A 95 13.81 -5.87 21.19
N SER A 96 14.23 -6.77 22.08
CA SER A 96 13.59 -8.05 22.37
C SER A 96 14.06 -8.59 23.71
N ASP A 97 13.22 -9.37 24.39
CA ASP A 97 13.54 -10.02 25.68
C ASP A 97 14.08 -9.03 26.74
N GLY A 98 13.54 -7.82 26.78
CA GLY A 98 13.95 -6.77 27.71
C GLY A 98 15.35 -6.17 27.43
N ARG A 99 15.91 -6.38 26.23
CA ARG A 99 17.26 -5.95 25.86
C ARG A 99 17.29 -5.18 24.55
N ILE A 100 18.09 -4.11 24.55
CA ILE A 100 18.38 -3.34 23.33
C ILE A 100 19.51 -4.01 22.56
N ASN A 101 19.31 -4.23 21.26
CA ASN A 101 20.35 -4.68 20.35
C ASN A 101 21.11 -3.49 19.78
N GLN A 102 22.13 -3.03 20.50
CA GLN A 102 22.93 -1.87 20.10
C GLN A 102 23.61 -2.04 18.76
N ASN A 103 24.10 -3.25 18.43
CA ASN A 103 24.78 -3.52 17.17
C ASN A 103 23.83 -3.36 15.97
N GLU A 104 22.59 -3.84 16.08
CA GLU A 104 21.60 -3.67 15.02
C GLU A 104 21.20 -2.19 14.87
N MET A 105 21.00 -1.47 15.99
CA MET A 105 20.68 -0.04 15.95
C MET A 105 21.83 0.75 15.30
N GLU A 106 23.10 0.48 15.66
CA GLU A 106 24.28 1.12 15.06
C GLU A 106 24.34 0.84 13.55
N SER A 107 24.12 -0.41 13.12
CA SER A 107 24.15 -0.82 11.72
C SER A 107 23.16 -0.04 10.86
N GLN A 108 21.99 0.27 11.43
CA GLN A 108 20.91 1.03 10.80
C GLN A 108 20.99 2.54 11.08
N ARG A 109 22.03 3.00 11.82
CA ARG A 109 22.18 4.42 12.23
C ARG A 109 20.97 4.95 13.00
N PHE A 110 20.35 4.09 13.78
CA PHE A 110 19.16 4.39 14.57
C PHE A 110 19.58 4.64 16.02
N ASN A 111 19.24 5.78 16.58
CA ASN A 111 19.68 6.15 17.93
C ASN A 111 18.58 5.92 18.96
N MET A 112 18.93 6.12 20.23
CA MET A 112 18.00 5.89 21.34
C MET A 112 16.82 6.87 21.35
N SER A 113 17.02 8.09 20.86
CA SER A 113 15.93 9.09 20.76
C SER A 113 14.90 8.67 19.71
N ASP A 114 15.37 8.14 18.57
CA ASP A 114 14.52 7.61 17.50
C ASP A 114 13.70 6.41 18.02
N LEU A 115 14.35 5.49 18.77
CA LEU A 115 13.67 4.34 19.36
C LEU A 115 12.54 4.76 20.32
N LEU A 116 12.82 5.70 21.20
CA LEU A 116 11.84 6.21 22.16
C LEU A 116 10.71 7.01 21.49
N GLU A 117 11.00 7.66 20.36
CA GLU A 117 9.99 8.34 19.54
C GLU A 117 9.00 7.33 18.95
N GLU A 118 9.50 6.25 18.34
CA GLU A 118 8.65 5.20 17.76
C GLU A 118 7.81 4.47 18.82
N ILE A 119 8.37 4.25 20.00
CA ILE A 119 7.63 3.70 21.15
C ILE A 119 6.46 4.62 21.51
N ARG A 120 6.69 5.94 21.60
CA ARG A 120 5.61 6.91 21.89
C ARG A 120 4.57 6.97 20.75
N ASN A 121 5.00 6.90 19.50
CA ASN A 121 4.11 6.87 18.34
C ASN A 121 3.18 5.65 18.34
N SER A 122 3.63 4.53 18.92
CA SER A 122 2.82 3.32 19.10
C SER A 122 1.84 3.38 20.28
N GLY A 123 1.89 4.45 21.08
CA GLY A 123 1.05 4.64 22.27
C GLY A 123 1.63 4.05 23.56
N ALA A 124 2.85 3.49 23.53
CA ALA A 124 3.58 3.09 24.73
C ALA A 124 4.34 4.27 25.35
N THR A 125 4.58 4.23 26.65
CA THR A 125 5.29 5.30 27.37
C THR A 125 6.70 4.91 27.78
N SER A 126 6.98 3.62 27.88
CA SER A 126 8.24 3.05 28.36
C SER A 126 8.66 1.85 27.52
N LEU A 127 9.96 1.55 27.52
CA LEU A 127 10.51 0.27 27.04
C LEU A 127 9.95 -0.94 27.81
N ASP A 128 9.57 -0.76 29.05
CA ASP A 128 8.98 -1.80 29.88
C ASP A 128 7.58 -2.22 29.40
N ASP A 129 6.93 -1.37 28.59
CA ASP A 129 5.61 -1.65 28.01
C ASP A 129 5.71 -2.49 26.72
N VAL A 130 6.93 -2.69 26.19
CA VAL A 130 7.18 -3.22 24.85
C VAL A 130 7.84 -4.60 24.91
N GLU A 131 7.40 -5.53 24.07
CA GLU A 131 7.99 -6.85 23.89
C GLU A 131 9.02 -6.87 22.77
N TYR A 132 8.69 -6.26 21.60
CA TYR A 132 9.60 -6.16 20.46
C TYR A 132 9.53 -4.78 19.82
N VAL A 133 10.69 -4.32 19.32
CA VAL A 133 10.81 -3.22 18.36
C VAL A 133 11.58 -3.72 17.15
N ILE A 134 10.98 -3.66 15.98
CA ILE A 134 11.51 -4.22 14.74
C ILE A 134 11.45 -3.15 13.66
N MET A 135 12.60 -2.84 13.05
CA MET A 135 12.63 -2.04 11.82
C MET A 135 12.39 -2.96 10.64
N GLU A 136 11.35 -2.65 9.87
CA GLU A 136 10.97 -3.37 8.66
C GLU A 136 11.87 -2.99 7.46
N THR A 137 11.80 -3.75 6.38
CA THR A 137 12.62 -3.51 5.17
C THR A 137 12.31 -2.19 4.47
N ASN A 138 11.11 -1.65 4.64
CA ASN A 138 10.70 -0.35 4.12
C ASN A 138 11.09 0.84 5.03
N GLY A 139 11.78 0.58 6.15
CA GLY A 139 12.21 1.59 7.11
C GLY A 139 11.17 1.96 8.18
N ASN A 140 9.97 1.42 8.14
CA ASN A 140 8.98 1.58 9.20
C ASN A 140 9.40 0.81 10.45
N VAL A 141 9.00 1.28 11.62
CA VAL A 141 9.27 0.61 12.88
C VAL A 141 7.98 0.01 13.45
N SER A 142 7.99 -1.31 13.64
CA SER A 142 6.91 -2.06 14.26
C SER A 142 7.19 -2.19 15.75
N VAL A 143 6.29 -1.68 16.60
CA VAL A 143 6.35 -1.80 18.07
C VAL A 143 5.27 -2.77 18.52
N ILE A 144 5.67 -3.84 19.18
CA ILE A 144 4.79 -4.87 19.73
C ILE A 144 4.77 -4.72 21.27
N LEU A 145 3.60 -4.42 21.82
CA LEU A 145 3.42 -4.24 23.25
C LEU A 145 3.44 -5.58 23.99
N ASN A 146 3.89 -5.55 25.25
CA ASN A 146 3.75 -6.67 26.15
C ASN A 146 2.28 -7.10 26.28
N THR A 147 2.06 -8.38 26.56
CA THR A 147 0.71 -8.93 26.70
C THR A 147 -0.13 -8.18 27.73
N GLU A 148 0.49 -7.65 28.79
CA GLU A 148 -0.19 -6.93 29.85
C GLU A 148 -0.58 -5.48 29.45
N ASN A 149 0.12 -4.90 28.47
CA ASN A 149 -0.06 -3.51 28.04
C ASN A 149 -0.81 -3.38 26.70
N ARG A 150 -1.09 -4.50 26.02
CA ARG A 150 -1.87 -4.48 24.80
C ARG A 150 -3.37 -4.25 25.08
N PRO A 151 -4.14 -3.70 24.14
CA PRO A 151 -5.59 -3.59 24.28
C PRO A 151 -6.24 -4.93 24.58
N VAL A 152 -7.16 -4.94 25.54
CA VAL A 152 -7.93 -6.14 25.91
C VAL A 152 -8.85 -6.53 24.76
N THR A 153 -8.82 -7.81 24.40
CA THR A 153 -9.69 -8.36 23.35
C THR A 153 -10.93 -9.03 23.96
N PRO A 154 -12.03 -9.20 23.20
CA PRO A 154 -13.18 -9.98 23.66
C PRO A 154 -12.81 -11.39 24.10
N SER A 155 -11.79 -12.00 23.47
CA SER A 155 -11.28 -13.33 23.84
C SER A 155 -10.65 -13.34 25.23
N ASP A 156 -9.90 -12.29 25.58
CA ASP A 156 -9.29 -12.16 26.91
C ASP A 156 -10.35 -12.03 28.02
N MET A 157 -11.49 -11.46 27.65
CA MET A 157 -12.65 -11.31 28.56
C MET A 157 -13.57 -12.54 28.54
N GLY A 158 -13.26 -13.58 27.78
CA GLY A 158 -14.14 -14.76 27.61
C GLY A 158 -15.45 -14.47 26.86
N ILE A 159 -15.53 -13.34 26.17
CA ILE A 159 -16.72 -12.91 25.42
C ILE A 159 -16.65 -13.51 24.02
N LYS A 160 -17.71 -14.22 23.61
CA LYS A 160 -17.90 -14.61 22.20
C LYS A 160 -18.39 -13.41 21.42
N ALA A 161 -17.47 -12.73 20.76
CA ALA A 161 -17.81 -11.66 19.83
C ALA A 161 -18.42 -12.24 18.54
N ALA A 162 -19.43 -11.56 17.98
CA ALA A 162 -19.89 -11.84 16.63
C ALA A 162 -18.79 -11.51 15.63
N GLN A 163 -18.66 -12.32 14.57
CA GLN A 163 -17.72 -11.99 13.50
C GLN A 163 -18.14 -10.69 12.82
N THR A 164 -17.18 -9.80 12.67
CA THR A 164 -17.39 -8.59 11.88
C THR A 164 -17.43 -8.98 10.41
N GLU A 165 -18.57 -8.78 9.77
CA GLU A 165 -18.69 -8.97 8.33
C GLU A 165 -18.17 -7.73 7.60
N ILE A 166 -17.52 -7.96 6.46
CA ILE A 166 -17.04 -6.87 5.60
C ILE A 166 -18.25 -6.27 4.90
N SER A 167 -18.48 -4.97 5.10
CA SER A 167 -19.52 -4.25 4.35
C SER A 167 -19.12 -4.13 2.87
N TYR A 168 -20.04 -4.50 1.99
CA TYR A 168 -19.85 -4.39 0.54
C TYR A 168 -20.74 -3.29 0.00
N ILE A 169 -20.14 -2.35 -0.71
CA ILE A 169 -20.87 -1.26 -1.36
C ILE A 169 -21.75 -1.84 -2.46
N LEU A 170 -23.06 -1.65 -2.35
CA LEU A 170 -24.06 -2.06 -3.35
C LEU A 170 -24.34 -0.95 -4.36
N ILE A 171 -24.40 0.30 -3.87
CA ILE A 171 -24.57 1.49 -4.70
C ILE A 171 -23.49 2.49 -4.30
N ASP A 172 -22.77 2.99 -5.30
CA ASP A 172 -21.79 4.07 -5.17
C ASP A 172 -22.15 5.19 -6.16
N ASN A 173 -22.37 6.39 -5.63
CA ASN A 173 -22.67 7.59 -6.40
C ASN A 173 -23.72 7.36 -7.51
N GLY A 174 -24.85 6.77 -7.14
CA GLY A 174 -25.96 6.48 -8.07
C GLY A 174 -25.72 5.30 -9.02
N THR A 175 -24.62 4.56 -8.86
CA THR A 175 -24.28 3.43 -9.73
C THR A 175 -24.33 2.11 -8.95
N LEU A 176 -25.04 1.12 -9.49
CA LEU A 176 -25.17 -0.21 -8.91
C LEU A 176 -23.92 -1.07 -9.20
N ILE A 177 -23.27 -1.59 -8.16
CA ILE A 177 -22.09 -2.45 -8.28
C ILE A 177 -22.53 -3.91 -8.41
N LYS A 178 -22.72 -4.38 -9.63
CA LYS A 178 -23.23 -5.72 -9.93
C LYS A 178 -22.41 -6.85 -9.32
N ASN A 179 -21.09 -6.76 -9.37
CA ASN A 179 -20.19 -7.78 -8.83
C ASN A 179 -20.42 -8.03 -7.32
N ASN A 180 -20.73 -6.98 -6.55
CA ASN A 180 -21.01 -7.10 -5.12
C ASN A 180 -22.38 -7.73 -4.85
N LEU A 181 -23.38 -7.46 -5.70
CA LEU A 181 -24.66 -8.13 -5.62
C LEU A 181 -24.53 -9.64 -5.86
N GLU A 182 -23.79 -10.02 -6.89
CA GLU A 182 -23.53 -11.43 -7.22
C GLU A 182 -22.81 -12.14 -6.07
N ARG A 183 -21.78 -11.48 -5.51
CA ARG A 183 -21.00 -12.00 -4.39
C ARG A 183 -21.85 -12.24 -3.15
N LEU A 184 -22.75 -11.32 -2.84
CA LEU A 184 -23.68 -11.39 -1.69
C LEU A 184 -24.95 -12.19 -2.00
N LYS A 185 -25.12 -12.64 -3.26
CA LYS A 185 -26.33 -13.31 -3.74
C LYS A 185 -27.60 -12.47 -3.54
N ILE A 186 -27.47 -11.14 -3.67
CA ILE A 186 -28.57 -10.17 -3.53
C ILE A 186 -29.09 -9.82 -4.91
N SER A 187 -30.42 -9.84 -5.07
CA SER A 187 -31.04 -9.45 -6.34
C SER A 187 -31.15 -7.94 -6.48
N ARG A 188 -31.14 -7.45 -7.74
CA ARG A 188 -31.45 -6.04 -8.01
C ARG A 188 -32.84 -5.64 -7.48
N LYS A 189 -33.81 -6.57 -7.48
CA LYS A 189 -35.13 -6.35 -6.95
C LYS A 189 -35.09 -6.00 -5.46
N TRP A 190 -34.32 -6.78 -4.68
CA TRP A 190 -34.13 -6.52 -3.26
C TRP A 190 -33.58 -5.11 -2.99
N VAL A 191 -32.61 -4.67 -3.78
CA VAL A 191 -32.05 -3.31 -3.68
C VAL A 191 -33.14 -2.28 -3.96
N MET A 192 -33.97 -2.47 -5.01
CA MET A 192 -35.07 -1.55 -5.35
C MET A 192 -36.13 -1.51 -4.27
N ASP A 193 -36.47 -2.65 -3.68
CA ASP A 193 -37.47 -2.73 -2.59
C ASP A 193 -36.94 -1.93 -1.38
N LYS A 194 -35.64 -2.08 -1.03
CA LYS A 194 -35.03 -1.29 0.05
C LYS A 194 -34.99 0.21 -0.24
N LEU A 195 -34.79 0.62 -1.48
CA LEU A 195 -34.90 2.03 -1.88
C LEU A 195 -36.32 2.56 -1.70
N HIS A 196 -37.31 1.80 -2.12
CA HIS A 196 -38.72 2.19 -1.97
C HIS A 196 -39.15 2.30 -0.50
N GLU A 197 -38.67 1.40 0.37
CA GLU A 197 -38.89 1.48 1.83
C GLU A 197 -38.37 2.81 2.40
N ASN A 198 -37.33 3.38 1.81
CA ASN A 198 -36.73 4.67 2.19
C ASN A 198 -37.26 5.86 1.35
N GLY A 199 -38.35 5.68 0.61
CA GLY A 199 -38.96 6.74 -0.18
C GLY A 199 -38.24 7.12 -1.47
N LEU A 200 -37.22 6.35 -1.87
CA LEU A 200 -36.40 6.59 -3.07
C LEU A 200 -36.93 5.76 -4.24
N LYS A 201 -36.97 6.36 -5.44
CA LYS A 201 -37.53 5.70 -6.63
C LYS A 201 -36.45 5.23 -7.63
N LYS A 202 -35.25 5.77 -7.54
CA LYS A 202 -34.18 5.52 -8.53
C LYS A 202 -32.82 5.32 -7.83
N ILE A 203 -32.00 4.40 -8.37
CA ILE A 203 -30.65 4.15 -7.91
C ILE A 203 -29.80 5.42 -7.96
N SER A 204 -30.01 6.28 -8.97
CA SER A 204 -29.30 7.55 -9.13
C SER A 204 -29.54 8.59 -8.02
N GLN A 205 -30.50 8.35 -7.14
CA GLN A 205 -30.76 9.20 -5.98
C GLN A 205 -29.98 8.80 -4.74
N VAL A 206 -29.27 7.66 -4.82
CA VAL A 206 -28.54 7.09 -3.69
C VAL A 206 -27.05 7.39 -3.84
N PHE A 207 -26.50 8.10 -2.89
CA PHE A 207 -25.07 8.37 -2.84
C PHE A 207 -24.28 7.10 -2.41
N TYR A 208 -24.77 6.42 -1.36
CA TYR A 208 -24.14 5.24 -0.81
C TYR A 208 -25.17 4.25 -0.28
N MET A 209 -24.95 2.96 -0.54
CA MET A 209 -25.67 1.84 0.08
C MET A 209 -24.67 0.68 0.24
N GLY A 210 -24.53 0.16 1.47
CA GLY A 210 -23.66 -0.95 1.81
C GLY A 210 -24.35 -1.95 2.74
#